data_b0900527d7794c36c45e9b65d7b19a1d
#
_entry.id   b0900527d7794c36c45e9b65d7b19a1d
#
_cell.length_a   1.000
_cell.length_b   1.000
_cell.length_c   1.000
_cell.angle_alpha   90.00
_cell.angle_beta   90.00
_cell.angle_gamma   90.00
#
_symmetry.space_group_name_H-M   'P 1'
#
loop_
_entity.id
_entity.type
_entity.pdbx_description
1 polymer ?
#
loop_
_entity_poly.entity_id
_entity_poly.type
_entity_poly.pdbx_seq_one_letter_code
_entity_poly.pdbx_strand_id
1 'polypeptide(L)'
;MIYIHWIVLVAYTVVAIIAMITVLLEHRQPAKTIAWVLVLSFLPLLGIILYFFFGRRTRKDRHIWQNSLDQLTKRSMIEFAEQKQLELPEEHRELIHLFMNQNLALPFKNNETDVYVSGYEFFPALLSEIGKAEHHIHIVSYIIDDDPLGRLLRDALIDKARKGVEVRLLFDDVGSWKTPNRFFEQMREEGIEVHSFMPVRFPAFTGKVNYRNHRKIIVVDGKVGFVGGMNLAQRYVHGVK
;
A
#
# COMPACT_ATOMS: atom_id res chain seq x y z
N MET A 1 -15.52 6.77 -53.28
CA MET A 1 -16.01 6.94 -51.89
C MET A 1 -16.40 5.64 -51.23
N ILE A 2 -17.11 4.73 -51.88
CA ILE A 2 -17.58 3.44 -51.30
C ILE A 2 -16.44 2.56 -50.76
N TYR A 3 -15.31 2.44 -51.47
CA TYR A 3 -14.16 1.63 -51.04
C TYR A 3 -13.49 2.13 -49.75
N ILE A 4 -13.48 3.46 -49.56
CA ILE A 4 -12.88 4.06 -48.35
C ILE A 4 -13.69 3.67 -47.10
N HIS A 5 -15.02 3.66 -47.18
CA HIS A 5 -15.88 3.26 -46.06
C HIS A 5 -15.66 1.78 -45.67
N TRP A 6 -15.49 0.89 -46.66
CA TRP A 6 -15.21 -0.51 -46.40
C TRP A 6 -13.83 -0.72 -45.77
N ILE A 7 -12.81 -0.01 -46.22
CA ILE A 7 -11.46 -0.06 -45.63
C ILE A 7 -11.49 0.39 -44.19
N VAL A 8 -12.18 1.51 -43.89
CA VAL A 8 -12.31 2.03 -42.52
C VAL A 8 -13.07 1.05 -41.64
N LEU A 9 -14.16 0.45 -42.13
CA LEU A 9 -14.94 -0.53 -41.38
C LEU A 9 -14.12 -1.79 -41.06
N VAL A 10 -13.37 -2.31 -42.02
CA VAL A 10 -12.51 -3.50 -41.80
C VAL A 10 -11.40 -3.20 -40.82
N ALA A 11 -10.68 -2.08 -40.97
CA ALA A 11 -9.63 -1.67 -40.04
C ALA A 11 -10.16 -1.52 -38.62
N TYR A 12 -11.32 -0.89 -38.47
CA TYR A 12 -12.03 -0.76 -37.23
C TYR A 12 -12.37 -2.10 -36.58
N THR A 13 -12.98 -3.02 -37.34
CA THR A 13 -13.34 -4.35 -36.84
C THR A 13 -12.11 -5.13 -36.35
N VAL A 14 -11.01 -5.05 -37.09
CA VAL A 14 -9.74 -5.67 -36.72
C VAL A 14 -9.22 -5.13 -35.38
N VAL A 15 -9.22 -3.79 -35.21
CA VAL A 15 -8.79 -3.16 -33.96
C VAL A 15 -9.68 -3.55 -32.78
N ALA A 16 -11.00 -3.62 -32.97
CA ALA A 16 -11.94 -4.05 -31.94
C ALA A 16 -11.71 -5.50 -31.52
N ILE A 17 -11.49 -6.40 -32.49
CA ILE A 17 -11.17 -7.81 -32.23
C ILE A 17 -9.84 -7.94 -31.45
N ILE A 18 -8.79 -7.24 -31.86
CA ILE A 18 -7.51 -7.25 -31.16
C ILE A 18 -7.69 -6.75 -29.72
N ALA A 19 -8.46 -5.67 -29.50
CA ALA A 19 -8.74 -5.16 -28.16
C ALA A 19 -9.50 -6.19 -27.30
N MET A 20 -10.53 -6.86 -27.85
CA MET A 20 -11.25 -7.94 -27.17
C MET A 20 -10.34 -9.11 -26.79
N ILE A 21 -9.51 -9.59 -27.72
CA ILE A 21 -8.54 -10.65 -27.44
C ILE A 21 -7.57 -10.22 -26.33
N THR A 22 -7.07 -8.99 -26.37
CA THR A 22 -6.19 -8.45 -25.33
C THR A 22 -6.87 -8.46 -23.95
N VAL A 23 -8.15 -8.05 -23.87
CA VAL A 23 -8.93 -8.08 -22.63
C VAL A 23 -9.09 -9.50 -22.08
N LEU A 24 -9.35 -10.48 -22.95
CA LEU A 24 -9.49 -11.89 -22.56
C LEU A 24 -8.17 -12.49 -22.07
N LEU A 25 -7.07 -12.16 -22.71
CA LEU A 25 -5.74 -12.68 -22.37
C LEU A 25 -5.13 -12.05 -21.10
N GLU A 26 -5.63 -10.91 -20.65
CA GLU A 26 -5.08 -10.20 -19.48
C GLU A 26 -5.41 -10.83 -18.11
N HIS A 27 -6.01 -12.01 -18.04
CA HIS A 27 -6.34 -12.74 -16.79
C HIS A 27 -6.87 -11.83 -15.67
N ARG A 28 -7.91 -11.06 -15.97
CA ARG A 28 -8.56 -10.14 -15.03
C ARG A 28 -9.61 -10.86 -14.18
N GLN A 29 -10.12 -10.16 -13.16
CA GLN A 29 -11.33 -10.58 -12.49
C GLN A 29 -12.48 -10.74 -13.52
N PRO A 30 -13.21 -11.85 -13.53
CA PRO A 30 -14.23 -12.14 -14.55
C PRO A 30 -15.22 -10.99 -14.80
N ALA A 31 -15.70 -10.34 -13.75
CA ALA A 31 -16.61 -9.21 -13.84
C ALA A 31 -16.03 -8.03 -14.65
N LYS A 32 -14.76 -7.72 -14.49
CA LYS A 32 -14.09 -6.65 -15.24
C LYS A 32 -13.87 -7.02 -16.70
N THR A 33 -13.55 -8.29 -16.96
CA THR A 33 -13.40 -8.81 -18.32
C THR A 33 -14.71 -8.70 -19.08
N ILE A 34 -15.82 -9.16 -18.48
CA ILE A 34 -17.17 -9.06 -19.07
C ILE A 34 -17.54 -7.59 -19.32
N ALA A 35 -17.35 -6.71 -18.35
CA ALA A 35 -17.64 -5.28 -18.50
C ALA A 35 -16.91 -4.67 -19.71
N TRP A 36 -15.60 -4.94 -19.86
CA TRP A 36 -14.84 -4.43 -21.01
C TRP A 36 -15.25 -5.04 -22.34
N VAL A 37 -15.57 -6.34 -22.38
CA VAL A 37 -16.11 -6.99 -23.58
C VAL A 37 -17.42 -6.34 -24.00
N LEU A 38 -18.33 -6.07 -23.05
CA LEU A 38 -19.60 -5.38 -23.33
C LEU A 38 -19.36 -3.95 -23.85
N VAL A 39 -18.49 -3.18 -23.19
CA VAL A 39 -18.17 -1.81 -23.62
C VAL A 39 -17.58 -1.79 -25.04
N LEU A 40 -16.66 -2.70 -25.35
CA LEU A 40 -16.05 -2.81 -26.68
C LEU A 40 -17.05 -3.29 -27.75
N SER A 41 -18.04 -4.09 -27.36
CA SER A 41 -19.08 -4.59 -28.29
C SER A 41 -20.14 -3.53 -28.61
N PHE A 42 -20.63 -2.79 -27.59
CA PHE A 42 -21.71 -1.83 -27.76
C PHE A 42 -21.26 -0.42 -28.09
N LEU A 43 -20.08 -0.01 -27.65
CA LEU A 43 -19.52 1.33 -27.87
C LEU A 43 -18.11 1.24 -28.46
N PRO A 44 -17.96 0.69 -29.64
CA PRO A 44 -16.68 0.26 -30.13
C PRO A 44 -15.63 1.39 -30.24
N LEU A 45 -15.91 2.52 -30.85
CA LEU A 45 -14.96 3.65 -30.95
C LEU A 45 -14.64 4.25 -29.57
N LEU A 46 -15.69 4.55 -28.79
CA LEU A 46 -15.55 5.11 -27.47
C LEU A 46 -14.93 4.06 -26.50
N GLY A 47 -15.30 2.79 -26.66
CA GLY A 47 -14.78 1.67 -25.89
C GLY A 47 -13.27 1.46 -26.08
N ILE A 48 -12.74 1.59 -27.29
CA ILE A 48 -11.31 1.52 -27.56
C ILE A 48 -10.56 2.67 -26.85
N ILE A 49 -11.11 3.89 -26.96
CA ILE A 49 -10.55 5.07 -26.28
C ILE A 49 -10.55 4.86 -24.77
N LEU A 50 -11.70 4.49 -24.21
CA LEU A 50 -11.86 4.22 -22.78
C LEU A 50 -10.93 3.08 -22.32
N TYR A 51 -10.83 2.00 -23.12
CA TYR A 51 -9.95 0.88 -22.82
C TYR A 51 -8.46 1.30 -22.78
N PHE A 52 -8.04 2.14 -23.70
CA PHE A 52 -6.66 2.64 -23.73
C PHE A 52 -6.30 3.46 -22.49
N PHE A 53 -7.24 4.33 -22.02
CA PHE A 53 -7.01 5.18 -20.84
C PHE A 53 -7.27 4.47 -19.52
N PHE A 54 -8.30 3.65 -19.42
CA PHE A 54 -8.77 3.06 -18.16
C PHE A 54 -8.58 1.54 -18.07
N GLY A 55 -8.52 0.88 -19.21
CA GLY A 55 -8.48 -0.56 -19.33
C GLY A 55 -7.07 -1.14 -19.26
N ARG A 56 -6.07 -0.46 -19.75
CA ARG A 56 -4.74 -1.03 -19.96
C ARG A 56 -3.94 -1.11 -18.65
N ARG A 57 -3.58 -2.33 -18.23
CA ARG A 57 -2.58 -2.52 -17.17
C ARG A 57 -1.19 -2.26 -17.75
N THR A 58 -0.45 -1.32 -17.19
CA THR A 58 0.96 -1.13 -17.56
C THR A 58 1.76 -2.35 -17.10
N ARG A 59 2.52 -2.98 -18.00
CA ARG A 59 3.44 -4.11 -17.69
C ARG A 59 4.34 -3.84 -16.49
N LYS A 60 4.69 -2.58 -16.26
CA LYS A 60 5.52 -2.11 -15.15
C LYS A 60 4.89 -2.42 -13.79
N ASP A 61 3.57 -2.34 -13.65
CA ASP A 61 2.87 -2.61 -12.39
C ASP A 61 2.88 -4.11 -12.02
N ARG A 62 3.03 -5.00 -12.99
CA ARG A 62 3.06 -6.46 -12.81
C ARG A 62 4.43 -6.97 -12.37
N HIS A 63 5.51 -6.44 -12.96
CA HIS A 63 6.88 -6.90 -12.70
C HIS A 63 7.41 -6.45 -11.34
N ILE A 64 7.10 -5.23 -10.92
CA ILE A 64 7.55 -4.71 -9.62
C ILE A 64 6.92 -5.51 -8.48
N TRP A 65 5.65 -5.91 -8.61
CA TRP A 65 4.94 -6.63 -7.55
C TRP A 65 5.43 -8.06 -7.35
N GLN A 66 5.62 -8.82 -8.42
CA GLN A 66 6.03 -10.23 -8.33
C GLN A 66 7.51 -10.40 -7.98
N ASN A 67 8.41 -9.66 -8.63
CA ASN A 67 9.83 -9.76 -8.36
C ASN A 67 10.22 -9.22 -6.98
N SER A 68 9.55 -8.17 -6.50
CA SER A 68 9.83 -7.62 -5.15
C SER A 68 9.32 -8.55 -4.05
N LEU A 69 8.17 -9.21 -4.22
CA LEU A 69 7.65 -10.20 -3.28
C LEU A 69 8.51 -11.46 -3.26
N ASP A 70 8.90 -11.99 -4.43
CA ASP A 70 9.67 -13.22 -4.51
C ASP A 70 11.12 -13.04 -4.02
N GLN A 71 11.74 -11.89 -4.25
CA GLN A 71 13.11 -11.62 -3.80
C GLN A 71 13.21 -11.23 -2.32
N LEU A 72 12.27 -10.43 -1.82
CA LEU A 72 12.33 -9.94 -0.44
C LEU A 72 11.78 -10.94 0.58
N THR A 73 10.82 -11.77 0.19
CA THR A 73 10.09 -12.58 1.17
C THR A 73 10.58 -14.03 1.22
N LYS A 74 10.82 -14.69 0.10
CA LYS A 74 11.16 -16.11 0.10
C LYS A 74 12.59 -16.39 0.57
N ARG A 75 13.57 -15.70 0.02
CA ARG A 75 14.98 -16.05 0.23
C ARG A 75 15.43 -15.69 1.64
N SER A 76 15.21 -14.46 2.06
CA SER A 76 15.63 -14.00 3.39
C SER A 76 14.88 -14.67 4.53
N MET A 77 13.61 -15.04 4.35
CA MET A 77 12.86 -15.76 5.38
C MET A 77 13.26 -17.25 5.48
N ILE A 78 13.53 -17.92 4.37
CA ILE A 78 14.02 -19.30 4.36
C ILE A 78 15.42 -19.36 4.99
N GLU A 79 16.33 -18.48 4.55
CA GLU A 79 17.68 -18.37 5.13
C GLU A 79 17.64 -18.08 6.64
N PHE A 80 16.73 -17.20 7.07
CA PHE A 80 16.53 -16.92 8.50
C PHE A 80 15.98 -18.13 9.25
N ALA A 81 15.01 -18.87 8.69
CA ALA A 81 14.44 -20.06 9.30
C ALA A 81 15.49 -21.18 9.45
N GLU A 82 16.32 -21.38 8.44
CA GLU A 82 17.42 -22.35 8.46
C GLU A 82 18.51 -21.97 9.47
N GLN A 83 18.91 -20.70 9.53
CA GLN A 83 19.92 -20.20 10.49
C GLN A 83 19.47 -20.29 11.95
N LYS A 84 18.18 -20.12 12.23
CA LYS A 84 17.64 -20.06 13.59
C LYS A 84 17.18 -21.42 14.12
N GLN A 85 17.20 -22.51 13.33
CA GLN A 85 16.70 -23.85 13.72
C GLN A 85 15.35 -23.72 14.46
N LEU A 86 14.36 -23.10 13.80
CA LEU A 86 13.07 -22.81 14.41
C LEU A 86 12.36 -24.11 14.82
N GLU A 87 12.47 -24.46 16.11
CA GLU A 87 11.65 -25.51 16.70
C GLU A 87 10.20 -25.05 16.74
N LEU A 88 9.34 -25.73 16.00
CA LEU A 88 7.91 -25.46 15.98
C LEU A 88 7.25 -26.03 17.23
N PRO A 89 6.46 -25.25 18.00
CA PRO A 89 5.68 -25.78 19.10
C PRO A 89 4.68 -26.82 18.58
N GLU A 90 4.58 -27.98 19.24
CA GLU A 90 3.65 -29.02 18.82
C GLU A 90 2.18 -28.62 18.97
N GLU A 91 1.87 -27.80 19.97
CA GLU A 91 0.52 -27.38 20.34
C GLU A 91 -0.26 -26.66 19.23
N HIS A 92 0.42 -26.01 18.27
CA HIS A 92 -0.22 -25.26 17.17
C HIS A 92 0.36 -25.62 15.81
N ARG A 93 0.91 -26.82 15.67
CA ARG A 93 1.66 -27.25 14.50
C ARG A 93 0.89 -27.11 13.19
N GLU A 94 -0.37 -27.52 13.16
CA GLU A 94 -1.21 -27.43 11.96
C GLU A 94 -1.47 -25.96 11.55
N LEU A 95 -1.77 -25.10 12.52
CA LEU A 95 -1.99 -23.67 12.29
C LEU A 95 -0.71 -22.99 11.80
N ILE A 96 0.42 -23.32 12.40
CA ILE A 96 1.73 -22.80 12.00
C ILE A 96 2.04 -23.22 10.57
N HIS A 97 1.87 -24.50 10.23
CA HIS A 97 2.06 -24.99 8.85
C HIS A 97 1.12 -24.30 7.85
N LEU A 98 -0.13 -24.05 8.22
CA LEU A 98 -1.08 -23.33 7.39
C LEU A 98 -0.57 -21.92 7.07
N PHE A 99 -0.15 -21.15 8.07
CA PHE A 99 0.38 -19.79 7.87
C PHE A 99 1.72 -19.78 7.14
N MET A 100 2.60 -20.72 7.41
CA MET A 100 3.86 -20.85 6.68
C MET A 100 3.62 -21.12 5.20
N ASN A 101 2.69 -22.01 4.86
CA ASN A 101 2.42 -22.40 3.47
C ASN A 101 1.64 -21.31 2.70
N GLN A 102 0.70 -20.62 3.34
CA GLN A 102 -0.12 -19.61 2.68
C GLN A 102 0.55 -18.24 2.61
N ASN A 103 1.18 -17.81 3.70
CA ASN A 103 1.64 -16.43 3.85
C ASN A 103 3.16 -16.33 4.04
N LEU A 104 3.91 -17.44 4.04
CA LEU A 104 5.33 -17.50 4.41
C LEU A 104 5.58 -16.88 5.80
N ALA A 105 4.58 -16.92 6.69
CA ALA A 105 4.70 -16.40 8.04
C ALA A 105 5.46 -17.40 8.91
N LEU A 106 6.64 -17.02 9.40
CA LEU A 106 7.43 -17.83 10.32
C LEU A 106 7.01 -17.55 11.76
N PRO A 107 6.97 -18.56 12.63
CA PRO A 107 6.75 -18.36 14.06
C PRO A 107 8.01 -17.77 14.70
N PHE A 108 7.83 -16.81 15.59
CA PHE A 108 8.89 -16.23 16.40
C PHE A 108 8.58 -16.45 17.88
N LYS A 109 9.61 -16.76 18.66
CA LYS A 109 9.54 -16.87 20.12
C LYS A 109 9.98 -15.55 20.79
N ASN A 110 9.67 -15.41 22.07
CA ASN A 110 10.09 -14.29 22.92
C ASN A 110 9.52 -12.92 22.47
N ASN A 111 8.25 -12.91 22.02
CA ASN A 111 7.52 -11.70 21.79
C ASN A 111 6.60 -11.41 22.98
N GLU A 112 6.52 -10.14 23.35
CA GLU A 112 5.52 -9.60 24.25
C GLU A 112 4.50 -8.81 23.44
N THR A 113 3.22 -8.89 23.79
CA THR A 113 2.16 -8.25 23.01
C THR A 113 1.21 -7.51 23.94
N ASP A 114 1.11 -6.21 23.72
CA ASP A 114 0.12 -5.34 24.36
C ASP A 114 -1.03 -5.05 23.40
N VAL A 115 -2.26 -5.05 23.90
CA VAL A 115 -3.46 -4.79 23.12
C VAL A 115 -4.06 -3.45 23.55
N TYR A 116 -4.04 -2.47 22.67
CA TYR A 116 -4.65 -1.16 22.88
C TYR A 116 -6.03 -1.12 22.24
N VAL A 117 -7.07 -0.90 23.03
CA VAL A 117 -8.46 -0.84 22.55
C VAL A 117 -8.96 0.58 22.34
N SER A 118 -8.19 1.57 22.78
CA SER A 118 -8.53 3.00 22.65
C SER A 118 -7.33 3.82 22.17
N GLY A 119 -7.62 4.95 21.51
CA GLY A 119 -6.58 5.91 21.15
C GLY A 119 -5.97 6.61 22.36
N TYR A 120 -6.68 6.69 23.48
CA TYR A 120 -6.14 7.24 24.74
C TYR A 120 -4.98 6.41 25.30
N GLU A 121 -4.95 5.11 25.03
CA GLU A 121 -3.87 4.22 25.44
C GLU A 121 -2.80 4.13 24.37
N PHE A 122 -3.24 3.99 23.12
CA PHE A 122 -2.34 3.78 21.97
C PHE A 122 -1.40 4.96 21.72
N PHE A 123 -1.90 6.19 21.65
CA PHE A 123 -1.07 7.32 21.26
C PHE A 123 -0.01 7.72 22.31
N PRO A 124 -0.29 7.71 23.61
CA PRO A 124 0.75 7.90 24.61
C PRO A 124 1.83 6.81 24.57
N ALA A 125 1.45 5.53 24.38
CA ALA A 125 2.39 4.45 24.24
C ALA A 125 3.26 4.64 22.99
N LEU A 126 2.67 4.98 21.84
CA LEU A 126 3.37 5.28 20.61
C LEU A 126 4.37 6.43 20.79
N LEU A 127 3.95 7.56 21.37
CA LEU A 127 4.81 8.71 21.62
C LEU A 127 5.95 8.36 22.58
N SER A 128 5.68 7.53 23.59
CA SER A 128 6.71 7.03 24.51
C SER A 128 7.78 6.23 23.76
N GLU A 129 7.38 5.30 22.90
CA GLU A 129 8.33 4.48 22.13
C GLU A 129 9.09 5.31 21.08
N ILE A 130 8.42 6.27 20.40
CA ILE A 130 9.12 7.24 19.54
C ILE A 130 10.16 8.02 20.36
N GLY A 131 9.80 8.44 21.57
CA GLY A 131 10.72 9.14 22.48
C GLY A 131 11.96 8.34 22.89
N LYS A 132 11.88 7.00 22.91
CA LYS A 132 12.99 6.08 23.24
C LYS A 132 13.83 5.68 22.03
N ALA A 133 13.41 5.95 20.81
CA ALA A 133 14.11 5.55 19.60
C ALA A 133 15.57 6.05 19.57
N GLU A 134 16.49 5.16 19.22
CA GLU A 134 17.93 5.41 19.14
C GLU A 134 18.49 5.27 17.74
N HIS A 135 17.87 4.43 16.88
CA HIS A 135 18.38 4.09 15.56
C HIS A 135 17.45 4.49 14.43
N HIS A 136 16.23 3.96 14.41
CA HIS A 136 15.30 4.25 13.29
C HIS A 136 13.84 4.17 13.69
N ILE A 137 13.00 4.95 12.97
CA ILE A 137 11.55 4.93 13.07
C ILE A 137 10.98 4.81 11.66
N HIS A 138 10.28 3.71 11.37
CA HIS A 138 9.61 3.49 10.09
C HIS A 138 8.10 3.49 10.27
N ILE A 139 7.41 4.32 9.51
CA ILE A 139 5.95 4.53 9.62
C ILE A 139 5.29 4.30 8.27
N VAL A 140 4.27 3.44 8.25
CA VAL A 140 3.31 3.33 7.17
C VAL A 140 1.93 3.65 7.73
N SER A 141 1.23 4.65 7.19
CA SER A 141 -0.11 5.00 7.63
C SER A 141 -1.00 5.33 6.42
N TYR A 142 -2.28 4.97 6.52
CA TYR A 142 -3.25 5.36 5.50
C TYR A 142 -3.62 6.85 5.61
N ILE A 143 -3.90 7.31 6.84
CA ILE A 143 -4.27 8.69 7.11
C ILE A 143 -3.27 9.29 8.09
N ILE A 144 -2.79 10.48 7.75
CA ILE A 144 -2.08 11.38 8.64
C ILE A 144 -2.78 12.73 8.47
N ASP A 145 -3.34 13.30 9.55
CA ASP A 145 -4.02 14.58 9.50
C ASP A 145 -3.15 15.71 10.10
N ASP A 146 -3.28 16.92 9.58
CA ASP A 146 -2.70 18.13 10.16
C ASP A 146 -3.64 18.65 11.28
N ASP A 147 -3.77 17.87 12.34
CA ASP A 147 -4.52 18.17 13.55
C ASP A 147 -3.58 18.21 14.77
N PRO A 148 -4.06 18.54 15.98
CA PRO A 148 -3.20 18.60 17.16
C PRO A 148 -2.38 17.35 17.42
N LEU A 149 -2.95 16.14 17.22
CA LEU A 149 -2.23 14.88 17.36
C LEU A 149 -1.20 14.70 16.26
N GLY A 150 -1.58 14.95 15.00
CA GLY A 150 -0.67 14.83 13.87
C GLY A 150 0.53 15.76 14.01
N ARG A 151 0.31 16.99 14.50
CA ARG A 151 1.40 17.95 14.77
C ARG A 151 2.29 17.47 15.91
N LEU A 152 1.72 16.94 16.99
CA LEU A 152 2.49 16.39 18.10
C LEU A 152 3.39 15.23 17.64
N LEU A 153 2.85 14.31 16.83
CA LEU A 153 3.63 13.22 16.24
C LEU A 153 4.72 13.73 15.29
N ARG A 154 4.38 14.69 14.41
CA ARG A 154 5.35 15.32 13.52
C ARG A 154 6.52 15.91 14.32
N ASP A 155 6.21 16.69 15.34
CA ASP A 155 7.22 17.39 16.14
C ASP A 155 8.10 16.39 16.92
N ALA A 156 7.52 15.30 17.43
CA ALA A 156 8.29 14.21 18.05
C ALA A 156 9.22 13.50 17.04
N LEU A 157 8.78 13.27 15.80
CA LEU A 157 9.60 12.68 14.76
C LEU A 157 10.73 13.62 14.31
N ILE A 158 10.45 14.92 14.20
CA ILE A 158 11.45 15.95 13.90
C ILE A 158 12.51 16.02 15.01
N ASP A 159 12.11 15.99 16.27
CA ASP A 159 13.05 15.98 17.40
C ASP A 159 13.99 14.76 17.33
N LYS A 160 13.48 13.60 16.93
CA LYS A 160 14.30 12.39 16.75
C LYS A 160 15.22 12.48 15.54
N ALA A 161 14.74 12.98 14.42
CA ALA A 161 15.56 13.18 13.23
C ALA A 161 16.75 14.13 13.52
N ARG A 162 16.49 15.24 14.22
CA ARG A 162 17.54 16.18 14.67
C ARG A 162 18.59 15.53 15.60
N LYS A 163 18.22 14.48 16.32
CA LYS A 163 19.11 13.68 17.17
C LYS A 163 19.84 12.56 16.42
N GLY A 164 19.66 12.48 15.10
CA GLY A 164 20.35 11.51 14.25
C GLY A 164 19.62 10.18 14.09
N VAL A 165 18.38 10.05 14.57
CA VAL A 165 17.54 8.87 14.33
C VAL A 165 17.03 8.90 12.87
N GLU A 166 17.17 7.78 12.15
CA GLU A 166 16.64 7.66 10.80
C GLU A 166 15.10 7.56 10.84
N VAL A 167 14.41 8.50 10.22
CA VAL A 167 12.94 8.49 10.19
C VAL A 167 12.44 8.37 8.75
N ARG A 168 11.61 7.33 8.50
CA ARG A 168 10.95 7.10 7.22
C ARG A 168 9.44 7.06 7.39
N LEU A 169 8.74 7.84 6.58
CA LEU A 169 7.29 7.96 6.61
C LEU A 169 6.70 7.70 5.23
N LEU A 170 5.85 6.69 5.12
CA LEU A 170 5.05 6.40 3.94
C LEU A 170 3.56 6.62 4.27
N PHE A 171 2.93 7.58 3.63
CA PHE A 171 1.49 7.83 3.78
C PHE A 171 0.74 7.57 2.47
N ASP A 172 -0.56 7.26 2.55
CA ASP A 172 -1.39 7.12 1.36
C ASP A 172 -1.86 8.50 0.88
N ASP A 173 -1.66 8.77 -0.40
CA ASP A 173 -1.95 10.07 -1.02
C ASP A 173 -3.44 10.46 -0.91
N VAL A 174 -4.34 9.50 -1.15
CA VAL A 174 -5.79 9.73 -1.05
C VAL A 174 -6.25 9.76 0.41
N GLY A 175 -5.71 8.88 1.25
CA GLY A 175 -6.04 8.84 2.66
C GLY A 175 -5.70 10.14 3.40
N SER A 176 -4.58 10.75 3.03
CA SER A 176 -4.07 12.00 3.63
C SER A 176 -4.33 13.23 2.76
N TRP A 177 -5.28 13.18 1.83
CA TRP A 177 -5.54 14.27 0.86
C TRP A 177 -5.88 15.62 1.48
N LYS A 178 -6.47 15.60 2.68
CA LYS A 178 -6.82 16.84 3.41
C LYS A 178 -5.62 17.50 4.07
N THR A 179 -4.51 16.79 4.19
CA THR A 179 -3.30 17.29 4.85
C THR A 179 -2.49 18.13 3.87
N PRO A 180 -2.20 19.38 4.19
CA PRO A 180 -1.44 20.26 3.31
C PRO A 180 -0.03 19.72 3.06
N ASN A 181 0.48 19.86 1.84
CA ASN A 181 1.85 19.47 1.49
C ASN A 181 2.89 20.10 2.44
N ARG A 182 2.67 21.34 2.88
CA ARG A 182 3.55 22.04 3.82
C ARG A 182 3.80 21.24 5.11
N PHE A 183 2.82 20.48 5.58
CA PHE A 183 2.97 19.61 6.75
C PHE A 183 4.06 18.57 6.54
N PHE A 184 4.09 17.94 5.36
CA PHE A 184 5.08 16.94 4.98
C PHE A 184 6.43 17.57 4.56
N GLU A 185 6.39 18.76 3.98
CA GLU A 185 7.59 19.50 3.59
C GLU A 185 8.42 19.88 4.82
N GLN A 186 7.80 20.35 5.89
CA GLN A 186 8.47 20.63 7.16
C GLN A 186 9.23 19.42 7.70
N MET A 187 8.70 18.21 7.55
CA MET A 187 9.39 16.98 7.95
C MET A 187 10.58 16.68 7.03
N ARG A 188 10.45 16.91 5.72
CA ARG A 188 11.54 16.68 4.75
C ARG A 188 12.68 17.66 4.96
N GLU A 189 12.39 18.93 5.27
CA GLU A 189 13.38 19.96 5.59
C GLU A 189 14.26 19.60 6.78
N GLU A 190 13.71 18.78 7.71
CA GLU A 190 14.41 18.26 8.89
C GLU A 190 15.05 16.88 8.66
N GLY A 191 15.17 16.44 7.41
CA GLY A 191 15.88 15.21 7.04
C GLY A 191 15.05 13.93 7.14
N ILE A 192 13.74 14.00 7.36
CA ILE A 192 12.85 12.84 7.37
C ILE A 192 12.54 12.41 5.93
N GLU A 193 12.72 11.13 5.62
CA GLU A 193 12.30 10.56 4.34
C GLU A 193 10.78 10.41 4.30
N VAL A 194 10.08 11.33 3.62
CA VAL A 194 8.61 11.32 3.53
C VAL A 194 8.16 11.07 2.10
N HIS A 195 7.41 10.00 1.89
CA HIS A 195 6.88 9.61 0.59
C HIS A 195 5.37 9.39 0.61
N SER A 196 4.69 9.76 -0.49
CA SER A 196 3.29 9.40 -0.70
C SER A 196 3.18 8.09 -1.49
N PHE A 197 2.33 7.17 -1.01
CA PHE A 197 2.00 5.95 -1.73
C PHE A 197 1.00 6.24 -2.84
N MET A 198 1.36 5.90 -4.08
CA MET A 198 0.56 6.08 -5.29
C MET A 198 -0.04 7.49 -5.43
N PRO A 199 0.79 8.54 -5.64
CA PRO A 199 0.33 9.90 -5.80
C PRO A 199 -0.66 10.04 -6.97
N VAL A 200 -1.78 10.73 -6.72
CA VAL A 200 -2.86 10.92 -7.68
C VAL A 200 -2.84 12.35 -8.20
N ARG A 201 -2.22 12.55 -9.36
CA ARG A 201 -2.13 13.89 -9.98
C ARG A 201 -3.40 14.31 -10.72
N PHE A 202 -4.15 13.34 -11.28
CA PHE A 202 -5.39 13.55 -12.03
C PHE A 202 -6.42 12.49 -11.65
N PRO A 203 -7.24 12.71 -10.61
CA PRO A 203 -8.17 11.69 -10.10
C PRO A 203 -9.16 11.17 -11.15
N ALA A 204 -9.63 12.05 -12.05
CA ALA A 204 -10.60 11.68 -13.08
C ALA A 204 -10.05 10.72 -14.15
N PHE A 205 -8.73 10.60 -14.29
CA PHE A 205 -8.08 9.83 -15.37
C PHE A 205 -7.20 8.68 -14.89
N THR A 206 -7.14 8.41 -13.59
CA THR A 206 -6.29 7.33 -13.08
C THR A 206 -7.12 6.19 -12.51
N GLY A 207 -7.08 5.02 -13.17
CA GLY A 207 -7.61 3.76 -12.61
C GLY A 207 -6.93 3.32 -11.30
N LYS A 208 -5.96 4.09 -10.79
CA LYS A 208 -5.17 3.81 -9.58
C LYS A 208 -5.81 4.35 -8.28
N VAL A 209 -6.90 5.10 -8.36
CA VAL A 209 -7.59 5.67 -7.19
C VAL A 209 -8.02 4.59 -6.20
N ASN A 210 -8.36 3.40 -6.68
CA ASN A 210 -8.82 2.28 -5.85
C ASN A 210 -7.69 1.43 -5.24
N TYR A 211 -6.45 1.60 -5.69
CA TYR A 211 -5.30 0.86 -5.14
C TYR A 211 -4.68 1.68 -4.02
N ARG A 212 -5.18 1.48 -2.79
CA ARG A 212 -4.72 2.22 -1.61
C ARG A 212 -4.03 1.33 -0.61
N ASN A 213 -3.04 1.88 0.10
CA ASN A 213 -2.37 1.18 1.19
C ASN A 213 -3.07 1.49 2.51
N HIS A 214 -3.97 0.62 2.94
CA HIS A 214 -4.74 0.81 4.18
C HIS A 214 -4.02 0.26 5.43
N ARG A 215 -2.74 -0.08 5.34
CA ARG A 215 -1.93 -0.57 6.47
C ARG A 215 -1.56 0.57 7.40
N LYS A 216 -1.49 0.27 8.71
CA LYS A 216 -0.94 1.13 9.74
C LYS A 216 0.09 0.29 10.48
N ILE A 217 1.35 0.59 10.23
CA ILE A 217 2.49 -0.15 10.78
C ILE A 217 3.52 0.88 11.20
N ILE A 218 3.98 0.79 12.44
CA ILE A 218 5.06 1.61 12.95
C ILE A 218 6.08 0.69 13.57
N VAL A 219 7.34 0.86 13.20
CA VAL A 219 8.46 0.08 13.73
C VAL A 219 9.47 1.04 14.33
N VAL A 220 9.87 0.77 15.57
CA VAL A 220 10.88 1.55 16.30
C VAL A 220 12.04 0.62 16.61
N ASP A 221 13.23 0.97 16.11
CA ASP A 221 14.52 0.28 16.31
C ASP A 221 14.51 -1.22 15.96
N GLY A 222 13.53 -1.68 15.19
CA GLY A 222 13.33 -3.10 14.91
C GLY A 222 12.95 -3.94 16.14
N LYS A 223 12.69 -3.31 17.28
CA LYS A 223 12.35 -3.95 18.56
C LYS A 223 10.87 -3.84 18.90
N VAL A 224 10.26 -2.68 18.66
CA VAL A 224 8.85 -2.43 18.94
C VAL A 224 8.09 -2.21 17.65
N GLY A 225 6.98 -2.93 17.48
CA GLY A 225 6.11 -2.82 16.31
C GLY A 225 4.66 -2.52 16.70
N PHE A 226 4.07 -1.47 16.16
CA PHE A 226 2.64 -1.20 16.29
C PHE A 226 1.93 -1.57 14.99
N VAL A 227 0.92 -2.41 15.09
CA VAL A 227 0.09 -2.86 13.95
C VAL A 227 -1.37 -2.79 14.36
N GLY A 228 -2.23 -2.18 13.55
CA GLY A 228 -3.63 -2.09 13.92
C GLY A 228 -4.51 -1.31 12.95
N GLY A 229 -5.66 -0.85 13.46
CA GLY A 229 -6.67 -0.10 12.71
C GLY A 229 -6.56 1.42 12.85
N MET A 230 -5.79 1.93 13.82
CA MET A 230 -5.73 3.36 14.12
C MET A 230 -4.85 4.12 13.14
N ASN A 231 -5.39 5.18 12.55
CA ASN A 231 -4.61 6.14 11.77
C ASN A 231 -4.07 7.27 12.67
N LEU A 232 -3.12 8.03 12.14
CA LEU A 232 -2.45 9.11 12.86
C LEU A 232 -3.27 10.42 12.74
N ALA A 233 -4.41 10.46 13.46
CA ALA A 233 -5.32 11.60 13.48
C ALA A 233 -6.12 11.63 14.78
N GLN A 234 -6.42 12.83 15.28
CA GLN A 234 -7.07 13.07 16.57
C GLN A 234 -8.44 12.38 16.70
N ARG A 235 -9.19 12.23 15.60
CA ARG A 235 -10.48 11.52 15.60
C ARG A 235 -10.38 10.05 16.05
N TYR A 236 -9.20 9.44 16.00
CA TYR A 236 -8.96 8.08 16.49
C TYR A 236 -8.68 8.01 17.99
N VAL A 237 -8.47 9.16 18.66
CA VAL A 237 -8.33 9.22 20.12
C VAL A 237 -9.68 8.99 20.79
N HIS A 238 -10.71 9.69 20.33
CA HIS A 238 -12.03 9.72 20.97
C HIS A 238 -13.03 8.71 20.39
N GLY A 239 -12.66 7.98 19.33
CA GLY A 239 -13.61 7.25 18.50
C GLY A 239 -14.43 8.20 17.61
N VAL A 240 -15.02 7.68 16.56
CA VAL A 240 -15.99 8.43 15.74
C VAL A 240 -17.33 8.38 16.48
N LYS A 241 -17.82 9.54 16.92
CA LYS A 241 -19.20 9.68 17.37
C LYS A 241 -20.14 9.65 16.19
#